data_0dcc93ebd966b1d75bd7e860f3235351
#
_entry.id   0dcc93ebd966b1d75bd7e860f3235351
#
_cell.length_a   1.000
_cell.length_b   1.000
_cell.length_c   1.000
_cell.angle_alpha   90.00
_cell.angle_beta   90.00
_cell.angle_gamma   90.00
#
_symmetry.space_group_name_H-M   'P 1'
#
loop_
_entity.id
_entity.type
_entity.pdbx_description
1 polymer ?
#
loop_
_entity_poly.entity_id
_entity_poly.type
_entity_poly.pdbx_seq_one_letter_code
_entity_poly.pdbx_strand_id
1 'polypeptide(L)'
;MKKTIEIKKDEKGFGTLYVNDEPFLILGGELHNSSSSNLQYMEKQVWPRLKELNLNTVLLPVAWENIEKEEGVYDFSLLEELIFQARREKMKLILLWFGLWKNGESTYVPGWVKRDSGRFFRARYKGGELSQTISPLCKNAVKADARAFTVFRIKTQ
;
A
#
# COMPACT_ATOMS: atom_id res chain seq x y z
N MET A 1 22.37 -3.06 -13.44
CA MET A 1 21.68 -1.92 -14.08
C MET A 1 20.64 -1.37 -13.12
N LYS A 2 20.60 -0.05 -12.93
CA LYS A 2 19.56 0.61 -12.11
C LYS A 2 18.25 0.51 -12.91
N LYS A 3 17.20 -0.06 -12.30
CA LYS A 3 15.88 -0.12 -12.94
C LYS A 3 15.31 1.29 -12.96
N THR A 4 14.91 1.76 -14.14
CA THR A 4 14.34 3.10 -14.32
C THR A 4 12.85 3.01 -14.63
N ILE A 5 12.09 3.92 -14.03
CA ILE A 5 10.68 4.15 -14.36
C ILE A 5 10.56 5.64 -14.65
N GLU A 6 10.13 6.00 -15.84
CA GLU A 6 10.02 7.38 -16.26
C GLU A 6 8.85 7.61 -17.21
N ILE A 7 8.38 8.86 -17.30
CA ILE A 7 7.41 9.26 -18.30
C ILE A 7 8.15 10.14 -19.32
N LYS A 8 8.25 9.67 -20.56
CA LYS A 8 8.78 10.42 -21.69
C LYS A 8 7.62 11.08 -22.44
N LYS A 9 7.77 12.35 -22.80
CA LYS A 9 6.79 13.08 -23.62
C LYS A 9 7.25 13.13 -25.07
N ASP A 10 6.31 12.95 -25.99
CA ASP A 10 6.54 13.17 -27.41
C ASP A 10 6.52 14.68 -27.77
N GLU A 11 6.74 15.00 -29.05
CA GLU A 11 6.72 16.38 -29.56
C GLU A 11 5.36 17.07 -29.39
N LYS A 12 4.26 16.31 -29.24
CA LYS A 12 2.90 16.79 -29.01
C LYS A 12 2.56 16.89 -27.53
N GLY A 13 3.48 16.49 -26.63
CA GLY A 13 3.32 16.53 -25.17
C GLY A 13 2.61 15.32 -24.57
N PHE A 14 2.29 14.28 -25.35
CA PHE A 14 1.71 13.04 -24.82
C PHE A 14 2.74 12.24 -24.04
N GLY A 15 2.38 11.81 -22.84
CA GLY A 15 3.25 11.04 -21.96
C GLY A 15 3.14 9.55 -22.19
N THR A 16 4.27 8.86 -22.36
CA THR A 16 4.38 7.40 -22.39
C THR A 16 5.22 6.92 -21.21
N LEU A 17 4.70 5.93 -20.46
CA LEU A 17 5.45 5.29 -19.39
C LEU A 17 6.52 4.38 -19.98
N TYR A 18 7.74 4.49 -19.47
CA TYR A 18 8.86 3.62 -19.79
C TYR A 18 9.29 2.86 -18.53
N VAL A 19 9.57 1.58 -18.70
CA VAL A 19 10.12 0.71 -17.65
C VAL A 19 11.38 0.05 -18.21
N ASN A 20 12.55 0.37 -17.65
CA ASN A 20 13.87 -0.07 -18.14
C ASN A 20 14.08 0.29 -19.62
N ASP A 21 13.79 1.54 -19.99
CA ASP A 21 13.92 2.11 -21.35
C ASP A 21 12.97 1.54 -22.41
N GLU A 22 12.04 0.66 -22.04
CA GLU A 22 11.02 0.11 -22.92
C GLU A 22 9.65 0.76 -22.66
N PRO A 23 8.87 1.11 -23.71
CA PRO A 23 7.50 1.57 -23.55
C PRO A 23 6.66 0.53 -22.79
N PHE A 24 5.91 0.97 -21.80
CA PHE A 24 5.15 0.05 -20.97
C PHE A 24 3.68 0.49 -20.85
N LEU A 25 2.79 -0.36 -21.34
CA LEU A 25 1.35 -0.21 -21.13
C LEU A 25 0.94 -1.01 -19.89
N ILE A 26 0.35 -0.34 -18.92
CA ILE A 26 -0.17 -0.99 -17.73
C ILE A 26 -1.49 -1.72 -18.08
N LEU A 27 -1.47 -3.05 -17.99
CA LEU A 27 -2.64 -3.91 -17.95
C LEU A 27 -2.77 -4.40 -16.51
N GLY A 28 -3.44 -3.59 -15.67
CA GLY A 28 -3.42 -3.74 -14.22
C GLY A 28 -4.74 -4.18 -13.61
N GLY A 29 -4.63 -4.87 -12.47
CA GLY A 29 -5.74 -5.18 -11.59
C GLY A 29 -5.44 -4.82 -10.15
N GLU A 30 -6.42 -4.26 -9.44
CA GLU A 30 -6.30 -3.96 -8.01
C GLU A 30 -6.72 -5.20 -7.20
N LEU A 31 -5.90 -5.58 -6.23
CA LEU A 31 -6.23 -6.65 -5.31
C LEU A 31 -7.26 -6.19 -4.29
N HIS A 32 -8.05 -7.13 -3.78
CA HIS A 32 -8.91 -6.88 -2.62
C HIS A 32 -8.08 -6.40 -1.43
N ASN A 33 -8.62 -5.47 -0.65
CA ASN A 33 -7.92 -4.70 0.39
C ASN A 33 -7.02 -5.51 1.34
N SER A 34 -7.41 -6.74 1.70
CA SER A 34 -6.67 -7.56 2.66
C SER A 34 -5.98 -8.78 2.03
N SER A 35 -6.03 -8.95 0.71
CA SER A 35 -5.45 -10.12 0.04
C SER A 35 -3.95 -10.26 0.31
N SER A 36 -3.22 -9.15 0.28
CA SER A 36 -1.77 -9.09 0.49
C SER A 36 -1.31 -9.28 1.95
N SER A 37 -2.25 -9.43 2.89
CA SER A 37 -1.91 -9.67 4.31
C SER A 37 -1.54 -11.12 4.62
N ASN A 38 -1.69 -12.05 3.65
CA ASN A 38 -1.40 -13.48 3.83
C ASN A 38 -0.68 -14.05 2.62
N LEU A 39 0.59 -14.43 2.79
CA LEU A 39 1.47 -14.96 1.73
C LEU A 39 0.92 -16.24 1.10
N GLN A 40 0.38 -17.16 1.92
CA GLN A 40 -0.14 -18.43 1.43
C GLN A 40 -1.42 -18.23 0.60
N TYR A 41 -2.27 -17.29 1.00
CA TYR A 41 -3.44 -16.92 0.23
C TYR A 41 -3.05 -16.30 -1.12
N MET A 42 -2.07 -15.40 -1.13
CA MET A 42 -1.53 -14.84 -2.35
C MET A 42 -1.01 -15.93 -3.28
N GLU A 43 -0.17 -16.84 -2.74
CA GLU A 43 0.46 -17.89 -3.53
C GLU A 43 -0.54 -18.89 -4.11
N LYS A 44 -1.51 -19.35 -3.30
CA LYS A 44 -2.42 -20.43 -3.68
C LYS A 44 -3.70 -19.97 -4.36
N GLN A 45 -4.16 -18.74 -4.10
CA GLN A 45 -5.45 -18.27 -4.55
C GLN A 45 -5.37 -17.06 -5.50
N VAL A 46 -4.45 -16.14 -5.27
CA VAL A 46 -4.43 -14.88 -6.02
C VAL A 46 -3.59 -15.00 -7.29
N TRP A 47 -2.30 -15.30 -7.18
CA TRP A 47 -1.42 -15.36 -8.35
C TRP A 47 -1.90 -16.32 -9.45
N PRO A 48 -2.40 -17.54 -9.16
CA PRO A 48 -2.90 -18.44 -10.19
C PRO A 48 -4.05 -17.84 -11.01
N ARG A 49 -4.98 -17.13 -10.35
CA ARG A 49 -6.13 -16.52 -11.04
C ARG A 49 -5.72 -15.31 -11.90
N LEU A 50 -4.72 -14.56 -11.47
CA LEU A 50 -4.24 -13.39 -12.23
C LEU A 50 -3.58 -13.78 -13.56
N LYS A 51 -3.00 -14.98 -13.66
CA LYS A 51 -2.41 -15.49 -14.89
C LYS A 51 -3.42 -15.60 -16.03
N GLU A 52 -4.65 -15.97 -15.70
CA GLU A 52 -5.73 -16.14 -16.69
C GLU A 52 -6.23 -14.80 -17.26
N LEU A 53 -5.92 -13.68 -16.59
CA LEU A 53 -6.41 -12.37 -16.95
C LEU A 53 -5.46 -11.58 -17.86
N ASN A 54 -4.32 -12.16 -18.26
CA ASN A 54 -3.30 -11.51 -19.09
C ASN A 54 -2.83 -10.14 -18.53
N LEU A 55 -2.82 -9.98 -17.20
CA LEU A 55 -2.31 -8.79 -16.54
C LEU A 55 -0.77 -8.78 -16.55
N ASN A 56 -0.19 -7.59 -16.56
CA ASN A 56 1.25 -7.38 -16.39
C ASN A 56 1.60 -6.59 -15.11
N THR A 57 0.58 -6.03 -14.46
CA THR A 57 0.73 -5.14 -13.29
C THR A 57 -0.34 -5.44 -12.27
N VAL A 58 0.04 -5.40 -11.00
CA VAL A 58 -0.87 -5.56 -9.85
C VAL A 58 -0.76 -4.36 -8.93
N LEU A 59 -1.90 -3.77 -8.60
CA LEU A 59 -2.01 -2.77 -7.54
C LEU A 59 -2.15 -3.52 -6.22
N LEU A 60 -1.10 -3.48 -5.40
CA LEU A 60 -0.94 -4.32 -4.20
C LEU A 60 -1.08 -3.47 -2.95
N PRO A 61 -2.12 -3.72 -2.12
CA PRO A 61 -2.29 -3.05 -0.82
C PRO A 61 -1.14 -3.34 0.14
N VAL A 62 -0.65 -2.29 0.80
CA VAL A 62 0.34 -2.37 1.89
C VAL A 62 -0.25 -1.68 3.11
N ALA A 63 -0.75 -2.48 4.05
CA ALA A 63 -1.37 -1.96 5.27
C ALA A 63 -0.31 -1.54 6.29
N TRP A 64 -0.46 -0.34 6.86
CA TRP A 64 0.44 0.20 7.88
C TRP A 64 0.58 -0.76 9.08
N GLU A 65 -0.53 -1.38 9.53
CA GLU A 65 -0.52 -2.33 10.64
C GLU A 65 0.38 -3.56 10.42
N ASN A 66 0.66 -3.92 9.17
CA ASN A 66 1.56 -5.03 8.84
C ASN A 66 3.03 -4.61 8.82
N ILE A 67 3.31 -3.31 8.67
CA ILE A 67 4.67 -2.75 8.58
C ILE A 67 5.18 -2.28 9.94
N GLU A 68 4.33 -1.66 10.77
CA GLU A 68 4.72 -1.05 12.05
C GLU A 68 3.82 -1.60 13.18
N LYS A 69 4.01 -2.89 13.53
CA LYS A 69 3.23 -3.56 14.59
C LYS A 69 3.43 -2.94 15.97
N GLU A 70 4.66 -2.46 16.23
CA GLU A 70 5.07 -1.70 17.40
C GLU A 70 5.58 -0.33 16.95
N GLU A 71 5.29 0.72 17.72
CA GLU A 71 5.65 2.08 17.34
C GLU A 71 7.16 2.25 17.13
N GLY A 72 7.53 2.71 15.94
CA GLY A 72 8.92 2.93 15.55
C GLY A 72 9.68 1.66 15.12
N VAL A 73 9.06 0.46 15.19
CA VAL A 73 9.66 -0.80 14.76
C VAL A 73 9.04 -1.23 13.44
N TYR A 74 9.84 -1.22 12.38
CA TYR A 74 9.39 -1.48 11.01
C TYR A 74 9.82 -2.87 10.53
N ASP A 75 8.86 -3.70 10.14
CA ASP A 75 9.04 -5.04 9.58
C ASP A 75 8.54 -5.07 8.14
N PHE A 76 9.45 -5.26 7.19
CA PHE A 76 9.13 -5.34 5.76
C PHE A 76 9.13 -6.76 5.22
N SER A 77 9.30 -7.79 6.06
CA SER A 77 9.43 -9.18 5.63
C SER A 77 8.25 -9.66 4.78
N LEU A 78 7.03 -9.31 5.18
CA LEU A 78 5.83 -9.61 4.40
C LEU A 78 5.87 -8.98 3.00
N LEU A 79 6.23 -7.70 2.92
CA LEU A 79 6.31 -6.97 1.66
C LEU A 79 7.44 -7.50 0.76
N GLU A 80 8.59 -7.80 1.33
CA GLU A 80 9.74 -8.37 0.60
C GLU A 80 9.37 -9.71 -0.05
N GLU A 81 8.67 -10.57 0.69
CA GLU A 81 8.20 -11.85 0.15
C GLU A 81 7.12 -11.67 -0.94
N LEU A 82 6.19 -10.72 -0.77
CA LEU A 82 5.21 -10.39 -1.81
C LEU A 82 5.87 -9.87 -3.09
N ILE A 83 6.91 -9.06 -2.96
CA ILE A 83 7.72 -8.59 -4.10
C ILE A 83 8.42 -9.79 -4.78
N PHE A 84 8.95 -10.72 -3.99
CA PHE A 84 9.58 -11.94 -4.51
C PHE A 84 8.57 -12.80 -5.29
N GLN A 85 7.39 -13.05 -4.72
CA GLN A 85 6.30 -13.78 -5.38
C GLN A 85 5.88 -13.10 -6.70
N ALA A 86 5.67 -11.77 -6.69
CA ALA A 86 5.31 -11.03 -7.88
C ALA A 86 6.37 -11.13 -9.00
N ARG A 87 7.67 -11.09 -8.64
CA ARG A 87 8.76 -11.29 -9.60
C ARG A 87 8.74 -12.68 -10.21
N ARG A 88 8.49 -13.72 -9.41
CA ARG A 88 8.34 -15.10 -9.88
C ARG A 88 7.17 -15.21 -10.86
N GLU A 89 6.09 -14.51 -10.61
CA GLU A 89 4.90 -14.45 -11.48
C GLU A 89 5.04 -13.45 -12.65
N LYS A 90 6.21 -12.80 -12.81
CA LYS A 90 6.50 -11.78 -13.85
C LYS A 90 5.58 -10.56 -13.80
N MET A 91 4.98 -10.27 -12.66
CA MET A 91 4.11 -9.12 -12.44
C MET A 91 4.92 -7.90 -11.99
N LYS A 92 4.55 -6.71 -12.50
CA LYS A 92 4.97 -5.43 -11.92
C LYS A 92 4.03 -5.09 -10.77
N LEU A 93 4.53 -4.32 -9.80
CA LEU A 93 3.72 -3.88 -8.66
C LEU A 93 3.57 -2.36 -8.65
N ILE A 94 2.36 -1.92 -8.36
CA ILE A 94 2.07 -0.57 -7.87
C ILE A 94 1.65 -0.75 -6.41
N LEU A 95 2.47 -0.25 -5.48
CA LEU A 95 2.21 -0.40 -4.06
C LEU A 95 1.23 0.67 -3.58
N LEU A 96 0.13 0.25 -2.98
CA LEU A 96 -0.90 1.14 -2.44
C LEU A 96 -0.74 1.22 -0.93
N TRP A 97 -0.29 2.37 -0.41
CA TRP A 97 -0.19 2.58 1.02
C TRP A 97 -1.56 2.74 1.67
N PHE A 98 -1.93 1.80 2.54
CA PHE A 98 -3.11 1.87 3.39
C PHE A 98 -2.68 2.33 4.78
N GLY A 99 -2.60 3.65 4.96
CA GLY A 99 -2.16 4.30 6.18
C GLY A 99 -3.32 4.64 7.11
N LEU A 100 -3.39 5.91 7.53
CA LEU A 100 -4.38 6.39 8.49
C LEU A 100 -5.81 6.20 8.00
N TRP A 101 -6.05 6.41 6.69
CA TRP A 101 -7.38 6.35 6.11
C TRP A 101 -7.40 5.53 4.82
N LYS A 102 -8.40 4.65 4.71
CA LYS A 102 -8.77 3.97 3.46
C LYS A 102 -10.29 3.79 3.44
N ASN A 103 -10.94 4.16 2.32
CA ASN A 103 -12.40 4.05 2.13
C ASN A 103 -13.22 4.79 3.22
N GLY A 104 -12.70 5.91 3.75
CA GLY A 104 -13.35 6.66 4.81
C GLY A 104 -13.19 6.10 6.23
N GLU A 105 -12.37 5.08 6.43
CA GLU A 105 -12.13 4.43 7.72
C GLU A 105 -10.64 4.30 8.06
N SER A 106 -10.33 4.01 9.34
CA SER A 106 -8.97 3.85 9.86
C SER A 106 -8.66 2.40 10.27
N THR A 107 -9.14 1.43 9.48
CA THR A 107 -9.04 0.01 9.83
C THR A 107 -7.63 -0.56 9.71
N TYR A 108 -6.77 0.05 8.88
CA TYR A 108 -5.41 -0.42 8.58
C TYR A 108 -4.31 0.25 9.42
N VAL A 109 -4.68 1.08 10.39
CA VAL A 109 -3.72 1.63 11.34
C VAL A 109 -3.25 0.57 12.33
N PRO A 110 -2.02 0.64 12.84
CA PRO A 110 -1.48 -0.30 13.82
C PRO A 110 -2.28 -0.39 15.11
N GLY A 111 -2.16 -1.52 15.79
CA GLY A 111 -2.83 -1.77 17.06
C GLY A 111 -2.45 -0.75 18.16
N TRP A 112 -1.23 -0.23 18.18
CA TRP A 112 -0.80 0.78 19.13
C TRP A 112 -1.51 2.13 18.89
N VAL A 113 -1.85 2.48 17.63
CA VAL A 113 -2.71 3.65 17.32
C VAL A 113 -4.14 3.39 17.76
N LYS A 114 -4.71 2.21 17.48
CA LYS A 114 -6.09 1.86 17.82
C LYS A 114 -6.37 1.89 19.33
N ARG A 115 -5.37 1.51 20.13
CA ARG A 115 -5.51 1.38 21.61
C ARG A 115 -5.28 2.66 22.39
N ASP A 116 -4.54 3.62 21.86
CA ASP A 116 -4.21 4.87 22.57
C ASP A 116 -5.15 6.00 22.14
N SER A 117 -6.38 5.97 22.65
CA SER A 117 -7.40 6.99 22.34
C SER A 117 -7.10 8.38 22.91
N GLY A 118 -6.23 8.49 23.92
CA GLY A 118 -5.79 9.76 24.48
C GLY A 118 -4.88 10.52 23.51
N ARG A 119 -4.02 9.80 22.83
CA ARG A 119 -3.06 10.36 21.87
C ARG A 119 -3.62 10.40 20.45
N PHE A 120 -4.47 9.43 20.08
CA PHE A 120 -5.08 9.26 18.76
C PHE A 120 -6.61 9.29 18.86
N PHE A 121 -7.16 10.50 19.02
CA PHE A 121 -8.60 10.64 19.24
C PHE A 121 -9.41 10.25 18.00
N ARG A 122 -10.58 9.66 18.26
CA ARG A 122 -11.51 9.20 17.24
C ARG A 122 -12.43 10.30 16.75
N ALA A 123 -12.94 10.16 15.56
CA ALA A 123 -14.02 11.00 15.04
C ALA A 123 -15.29 10.82 15.90
N ARG A 124 -16.17 11.84 15.87
CA ARG A 124 -17.46 11.81 16.54
C ARG A 124 -18.56 11.98 15.52
N TYR A 125 -19.63 11.27 15.71
CA TYR A 125 -20.88 11.52 14.99
C TYR A 125 -21.55 12.81 15.45
N LYS A 126 -22.54 13.29 14.69
CA LYS A 126 -23.29 14.53 15.03
C LYS A 126 -23.95 14.49 16.43
N GLY A 127 -24.34 13.30 16.91
CA GLY A 127 -24.89 13.07 18.24
C GLY A 127 -23.84 13.02 19.37
N GLY A 128 -22.54 13.10 19.04
CA GLY A 128 -21.44 13.07 20.01
C GLY A 128 -20.84 11.70 20.27
N GLU A 129 -21.43 10.62 19.77
CA GLU A 129 -20.93 9.25 19.89
C GLU A 129 -19.58 9.11 19.17
N LEU A 130 -18.67 8.29 19.72
CA LEU A 130 -17.37 8.01 19.12
C LEU A 130 -17.52 7.05 17.93
N SER A 131 -16.96 7.42 16.80
CA SER A 131 -16.73 6.52 15.67
C SER A 131 -15.63 5.50 15.98
N GLN A 132 -15.57 4.41 15.25
CA GLN A 132 -14.42 3.51 15.25
C GLN A 132 -13.20 4.13 14.56
N THR A 133 -13.40 5.16 13.76
CA THR A 133 -12.39 5.80 12.92
C THR A 133 -11.59 6.84 13.68
N ILE A 134 -10.27 6.84 13.51
CA ILE A 134 -9.39 7.91 13.98
C ILE A 134 -9.76 9.23 13.27
N SER A 135 -9.84 10.32 13.99
CA SER A 135 -10.18 11.62 13.40
C SER A 135 -9.11 12.09 12.41
N PRO A 136 -9.46 12.58 11.22
CA PRO A 136 -8.51 13.18 10.28
C PRO A 136 -7.90 14.49 10.85
N LEU A 137 -8.52 15.07 11.87
CA LEU A 137 -8.01 16.25 12.57
C LEU A 137 -7.02 15.89 13.68
N CYS A 138 -6.79 14.61 13.95
CA CYS A 138 -5.80 14.14 14.91
C CYS A 138 -4.38 14.32 14.39
N LYS A 139 -3.74 15.44 14.73
CA LYS A 139 -2.38 15.77 14.29
C LYS A 139 -1.35 14.69 14.63
N ASN A 140 -1.51 14.01 15.79
CA ASN A 140 -0.61 12.93 16.18
C ASN A 140 -0.71 11.73 15.24
N ALA A 141 -1.93 11.37 14.82
CA ALA A 141 -2.16 10.27 13.88
C ALA A 141 -1.61 10.60 12.49
N VAL A 142 -1.86 11.81 11.99
CA VAL A 142 -1.32 12.27 10.70
C VAL A 142 0.21 12.28 10.69
N LYS A 143 0.85 12.74 11.78
CA LYS A 143 2.33 12.73 11.91
C LYS A 143 2.88 11.29 11.94
N ALA A 144 2.21 10.38 12.65
CA ALA A 144 2.63 9.01 12.76
C ALA A 144 2.54 8.29 11.39
N ASP A 145 1.43 8.46 10.66
CA ASP A 145 1.26 7.93 9.31
C ASP A 145 2.31 8.49 8.33
N ALA A 146 2.52 9.81 8.34
CA ALA A 146 3.52 10.45 7.49
C ALA A 146 4.94 9.93 7.76
N ARG A 147 5.29 9.67 9.02
CA ARG A 147 6.56 9.05 9.40
C ARG A 147 6.67 7.64 8.83
N ALA A 148 5.65 6.80 9.05
CA ALA A 148 5.62 5.43 8.56
C ALA A 148 5.69 5.37 7.03
N PHE A 149 4.92 6.22 6.34
CA PHE A 149 4.97 6.34 4.89
C PHE A 149 6.36 6.76 4.38
N THR A 150 7.05 7.67 5.11
CA THR A 150 8.40 8.08 4.72
C THR A 150 9.38 6.92 4.78
N VAL A 151 9.33 6.11 5.84
CA VAL A 151 10.18 4.90 5.97
C VAL A 151 9.85 3.89 4.88
N PHE A 152 8.55 3.62 4.65
CA PHE A 152 8.08 2.76 3.57
C PHE A 152 8.61 3.22 2.20
N ARG A 153 8.47 4.51 1.86
CA ARG A 153 8.95 5.07 0.59
C ARG A 153 10.45 4.89 0.39
N ILE A 154 11.25 5.13 1.44
CA ILE A 154 12.71 4.95 1.36
C ILE A 154 13.08 3.48 1.12
N LYS A 155 12.41 2.56 1.80
CA LYS A 155 12.66 1.12 1.68
C LYS A 155 12.30 0.55 0.30
N THR A 156 11.33 1.17 -0.39
CA THR A 156 10.79 0.67 -1.68
C THR A 156 11.38 1.35 -2.92
N GLN A 157 12.31 2.28 -2.76
CA GLN A 157 13.12 2.88 -3.83
C GLN A 157 14.31 1.98 -4.18
#